data_f2b3eaf7e48e4f3217bfaf4df511fbcb
#
_entry.id   f2b3eaf7e48e4f3217bfaf4df511fbcb
#
_cell.length_a   1.000
_cell.length_b   1.000
_cell.length_c   1.000
_cell.angle_alpha   90.00
_cell.angle_beta   90.00
_cell.angle_gamma   90.00
#
_symmetry.space_group_name_H-M   'P 1'
#
loop_
_entity.id
_entity.type
_entity.pdbx_description
1 polymer ?
#
loop_
_entity_poly.entity_id
_entity_poly.type
_entity_poly.pdbx_seq_one_letter_code
_entity_poly.pdbx_strand_id
1 'polypeptide(L)'
;MKKTARKKASKPRKVVAKPRCSGTMTESGFWSFIRSALRQKSRFWKPITECKLKARRLYKGTNKRQKYEYQCNSCKNWFIEKKINVDHIVPAGSLNSAADLPGFVERLFCEVDHLQVLCEKCHDKKTKTDKHEKNNPKASRKEVR
;
A
#
# COMPACT_ATOMS: atom_id res chain seq x y z
N MET A 1 -54.14 -9.12 7.19
CA MET A 1 -53.80 -8.31 6.01
C MET A 1 -52.26 -8.13 5.96
N LYS A 2 -51.57 -8.79 5.02
CA LYS A 2 -50.12 -8.72 4.89
C LYS A 2 -49.75 -7.50 4.02
N LYS A 3 -49.03 -6.51 4.59
CA LYS A 3 -48.52 -5.34 3.86
C LYS A 3 -47.40 -5.76 2.94
N THR A 4 -47.62 -5.74 1.63
CA THR A 4 -46.60 -5.95 0.59
C THR A 4 -45.63 -4.76 0.57
N ALA A 5 -44.37 -4.98 0.96
CA ALA A 5 -43.33 -3.96 0.90
C ALA A 5 -42.98 -3.65 -0.60
N ARG A 6 -43.25 -2.42 -1.03
CA ARG A 6 -42.86 -1.90 -2.35
C ARG A 6 -41.36 -1.90 -2.43
N LYS A 7 -40.74 -2.74 -3.30
CA LYS A 7 -39.32 -2.65 -3.65
C LYS A 7 -39.05 -1.30 -4.32
N LYS A 8 -38.19 -0.48 -3.71
CA LYS A 8 -37.69 0.78 -4.31
C LYS A 8 -37.00 0.44 -5.63
N ALA A 9 -37.43 1.05 -6.73
CA ALA A 9 -36.78 0.94 -8.03
C ALA A 9 -35.34 1.43 -7.92
N SER A 10 -34.37 0.59 -8.33
CA SER A 10 -32.95 0.96 -8.36
C SER A 10 -32.73 1.99 -9.45
N LYS A 11 -31.97 3.06 -9.16
CA LYS A 11 -31.59 4.08 -10.15
C LYS A 11 -30.87 3.42 -11.32
N PRO A 12 -31.12 3.84 -12.58
CA PRO A 12 -30.44 3.28 -13.74
C PRO A 12 -28.93 3.44 -13.59
N ARG A 13 -28.18 2.35 -13.79
CA ARG A 13 -26.71 2.37 -13.75
C ARG A 13 -26.19 3.17 -14.93
N LYS A 14 -25.37 4.19 -14.69
CA LYS A 14 -24.67 4.94 -15.75
C LYS A 14 -23.82 3.96 -16.58
N VAL A 15 -24.00 3.98 -17.89
CA VAL A 15 -23.14 3.24 -18.82
C VAL A 15 -21.75 3.87 -18.78
N VAL A 16 -20.75 3.11 -18.36
CA VAL A 16 -19.35 3.57 -18.31
C VAL A 16 -18.67 3.18 -19.62
N ALA A 17 -18.04 4.15 -20.27
CA ALA A 17 -17.29 3.91 -21.50
C ALA A 17 -16.14 2.90 -21.26
N LYS A 18 -15.90 2.01 -22.21
CA LYS A 18 -14.85 0.99 -22.18
C LYS A 18 -13.91 1.15 -23.39
N PRO A 19 -12.99 2.13 -23.38
CA PRO A 19 -12.14 2.44 -24.52
C PRO A 19 -10.96 1.47 -24.72
N ARG A 20 -10.72 0.56 -23.78
CA ARG A 20 -9.57 -0.36 -23.80
C ARG A 20 -9.99 -1.80 -24.12
N CYS A 21 -9.04 -2.62 -24.58
CA CYS A 21 -9.22 -4.06 -24.85
C CYS A 21 -10.44 -4.32 -25.73
N SER A 22 -10.51 -3.68 -26.90
CA SER A 22 -11.61 -3.83 -27.87
C SER A 22 -13.02 -3.61 -27.28
N GLY A 23 -13.16 -2.61 -26.40
CA GLY A 23 -14.45 -2.26 -25.82
C GLY A 23 -14.84 -3.05 -24.57
N THR A 24 -13.94 -3.84 -23.98
CA THR A 24 -14.24 -4.68 -22.80
C THR A 24 -13.78 -4.09 -21.48
N MET A 25 -12.78 -3.18 -21.51
CA MET A 25 -12.16 -2.63 -20.30
C MET A 25 -12.31 -1.11 -20.21
N THR A 26 -12.66 -0.62 -19.03
CA THR A 26 -12.69 0.82 -18.71
C THR A 26 -11.29 1.38 -18.57
N GLU A 27 -11.10 2.71 -18.71
CA GLU A 27 -9.83 3.38 -18.46
C GLU A 27 -9.34 3.13 -17.00
N SER A 28 -10.23 3.23 -16.02
CA SER A 28 -9.91 2.93 -14.63
C SER A 28 -9.48 1.46 -14.42
N GLY A 29 -10.12 0.52 -15.11
CA GLY A 29 -9.74 -0.89 -15.12
C GLY A 29 -8.33 -1.11 -15.68
N PHE A 30 -8.00 -0.43 -16.77
CA PHE A 30 -6.67 -0.47 -17.37
C PHE A 30 -5.57 0.02 -16.40
N TRP A 31 -5.76 1.19 -15.80
CA TRP A 31 -4.77 1.71 -14.84
C TRP A 31 -4.68 0.87 -13.56
N SER A 32 -5.80 0.27 -13.14
CA SER A 32 -5.80 -0.70 -12.04
C SER A 32 -4.99 -1.95 -12.37
N PHE A 33 -5.09 -2.45 -13.59
CA PHE A 33 -4.30 -3.60 -14.09
C PHE A 33 -2.81 -3.29 -14.10
N ILE A 34 -2.39 -2.15 -14.70
CA ILE A 34 -0.98 -1.71 -14.73
C ILE A 34 -0.43 -1.53 -13.31
N ARG A 35 -1.17 -0.85 -12.44
CA ARG A 35 -0.79 -0.68 -11.03
C ARG A 35 -0.57 -2.01 -10.32
N SER A 36 -1.45 -2.98 -10.56
CA SER A 36 -1.33 -4.32 -9.96
C SER A 36 -0.07 -5.04 -10.44
N ALA A 37 0.23 -5.01 -11.73
CA ALA A 37 1.43 -5.61 -12.32
C ALA A 37 2.71 -5.01 -11.73
N LEU A 38 2.80 -3.68 -11.65
CA LEU A 38 3.95 -2.99 -11.06
C LEU A 38 4.12 -3.33 -9.57
N ARG A 39 3.03 -3.37 -8.78
CA ARG A 39 3.06 -3.76 -7.36
C ARG A 39 3.44 -5.22 -7.16
N GLN A 40 3.03 -6.13 -8.04
CA GLN A 40 3.49 -7.51 -7.98
C GLN A 40 4.99 -7.60 -8.24
N LYS A 41 5.50 -6.88 -9.23
CA LYS A 41 6.93 -6.88 -9.57
C LYS A 41 7.79 -6.22 -8.49
N SER A 42 7.29 -5.16 -7.85
CA SER A 42 8.03 -4.45 -6.79
C SER A 42 8.37 -5.32 -5.59
N ARG A 43 7.68 -6.44 -5.36
CA ARG A 43 8.02 -7.39 -4.28
C ARG A 43 9.43 -7.98 -4.42
N PHE A 44 9.97 -8.01 -5.63
CA PHE A 44 11.31 -8.53 -5.94
C PHE A 44 12.35 -7.42 -6.05
N TRP A 45 12.01 -6.18 -5.68
CA TRP A 45 12.92 -5.05 -5.70
C TRP A 45 14.00 -5.21 -4.64
N LYS A 46 15.29 -5.20 -5.05
CA LYS A 46 16.44 -5.45 -4.15
C LYS A 46 16.45 -4.58 -2.89
N PRO A 47 16.21 -3.27 -2.95
CA PRO A 47 16.18 -2.41 -1.77
C PRO A 47 15.24 -2.88 -0.66
N ILE A 48 14.15 -3.60 -0.97
CA ILE A 48 13.26 -4.20 0.03
C ILE A 48 14.02 -5.25 0.87
N THR A 49 14.80 -6.10 0.20
CA THR A 49 15.63 -7.10 0.89
C THR A 49 16.73 -6.43 1.70
N GLU A 50 17.38 -5.42 1.15
CA GLU A 50 18.42 -4.64 1.85
C GLU A 50 17.87 -3.94 3.09
N CYS A 51 16.68 -3.34 3.00
CA CYS A 51 15.99 -2.74 4.14
C CYS A 51 15.77 -3.76 5.28
N LYS A 52 15.32 -4.98 4.95
CA LYS A 52 15.22 -6.07 5.93
C LYS A 52 16.57 -6.43 6.52
N LEU A 53 17.61 -6.56 5.69
CA LEU A 53 18.96 -6.92 6.13
C LEU A 53 19.53 -5.89 7.12
N LYS A 54 19.32 -4.59 6.88
CA LYS A 54 19.74 -3.51 7.78
C LYS A 54 19.01 -3.56 9.13
N ALA A 55 17.75 -3.99 9.15
CA ALA A 55 16.92 -4.01 10.35
C ALA A 55 17.02 -5.29 11.19
N ARG A 56 17.79 -6.31 10.76
CA ARG A 56 17.83 -7.63 11.40
C ARG A 56 18.97 -7.77 12.42
N ARG A 57 18.75 -8.66 13.39
CA ARG A 57 19.80 -9.25 14.24
C ARG A 57 19.54 -10.73 14.45
N LEU A 58 20.49 -11.44 15.07
CA LEU A 58 20.28 -12.81 15.51
C LEU A 58 19.15 -12.85 16.55
N TYR A 59 18.27 -13.82 16.43
CA TYR A 59 17.16 -14.03 17.35
C TYR A 59 17.66 -14.38 18.75
N LYS A 60 17.16 -13.69 19.75
CA LYS A 60 17.58 -13.85 21.17
C LYS A 60 16.61 -14.70 22.00
N GLY A 61 15.56 -15.25 21.39
CA GLY A 61 14.57 -16.06 22.11
C GLY A 61 14.92 -17.56 22.13
N THR A 62 13.99 -18.37 22.63
CA THR A 62 14.19 -19.82 22.87
C THR A 62 13.89 -20.70 21.67
N ASN A 63 13.21 -20.17 20.65
CA ASN A 63 12.83 -20.97 19.46
C ASN A 63 14.02 -21.20 18.52
N LYS A 64 14.61 -22.39 18.56
CA LYS A 64 15.78 -22.79 17.75
C LYS A 64 15.55 -22.76 16.22
N ARG A 65 14.29 -22.76 15.75
CA ARG A 65 13.97 -22.66 14.32
C ARG A 65 14.02 -21.22 13.79
N GLN A 66 14.01 -20.23 14.70
CA GLN A 66 14.02 -18.81 14.36
C GLN A 66 15.46 -18.30 14.38
N LYS A 67 16.00 -17.91 13.20
CA LYS A 67 17.39 -17.42 13.09
C LYS A 67 17.53 -15.93 13.33
N TYR A 68 16.57 -15.14 12.88
CA TYR A 68 16.65 -13.67 12.88
C TYR A 68 15.40 -13.04 13.41
N GLU A 69 15.56 -11.86 13.96
CA GLU A 69 14.46 -10.93 14.30
C GLU A 69 14.77 -9.54 13.75
N TYR A 70 13.74 -8.74 13.55
CA TYR A 70 13.78 -7.48 12.83
C TYR A 70 13.25 -6.35 13.71
N GLN A 71 13.93 -5.22 13.71
CA GLN A 71 13.51 -4.06 14.48
C GLN A 71 12.45 -3.26 13.72
N CYS A 72 11.33 -2.99 14.36
CA CYS A 72 10.34 -2.04 13.85
C CYS A 72 10.87 -0.62 13.95
N ASN A 73 10.88 0.12 12.84
CA ASN A 73 11.40 1.50 12.82
C ASN A 73 10.56 2.47 13.67
N SER A 74 9.27 2.19 13.87
CA SER A 74 8.37 3.05 14.67
C SER A 74 8.43 2.76 16.16
N CYS A 75 8.12 1.53 16.60
CA CYS A 75 8.07 1.20 18.03
C CYS A 75 9.39 0.66 18.60
N LYS A 76 10.41 0.48 17.77
CA LYS A 76 11.76 -0.04 18.12
C LYS A 76 11.79 -1.45 18.73
N ASN A 77 10.65 -2.13 18.81
CA ASN A 77 10.58 -3.50 19.27
C ASN A 77 11.04 -4.50 18.20
N TRP A 78 11.42 -5.70 18.63
CA TRP A 78 11.94 -6.77 17.78
C TRP A 78 10.85 -7.80 17.47
N PHE A 79 10.77 -8.22 16.22
CA PHE A 79 9.74 -9.13 15.72
C PHE A 79 10.34 -10.17 14.76
N ILE A 80 9.73 -11.34 14.70
CA ILE A 80 10.05 -12.37 13.70
C ILE A 80 9.60 -11.90 12.30
N GLU A 81 10.18 -12.46 11.26
CA GLU A 81 9.93 -12.04 9.87
C GLU A 81 8.44 -12.04 9.48
N LYS A 82 7.67 -13.00 9.97
CA LYS A 82 6.22 -13.09 9.71
C LYS A 82 5.39 -11.93 10.28
N LYS A 83 5.96 -11.17 11.20
CA LYS A 83 5.29 -10.08 11.94
C LYS A 83 5.75 -8.69 11.53
N ILE A 84 6.52 -8.61 10.45
CA ILE A 84 7.02 -7.33 9.91
C ILE A 84 6.63 -7.17 8.44
N ASN A 85 6.49 -5.91 8.03
CA ASN A 85 6.32 -5.50 6.65
C ASN A 85 7.36 -4.44 6.31
N VAL A 86 7.91 -4.50 5.09
CA VAL A 86 8.67 -3.37 4.53
C VAL A 86 7.67 -2.42 3.88
N ASP A 87 7.69 -1.19 4.30
CA ASP A 87 6.78 -0.15 3.88
C ASP A 87 7.54 1.06 3.32
N HIS A 88 6.92 1.78 2.39
CA HIS A 88 7.44 3.03 1.86
C HIS A 88 7.25 4.15 2.89
N ILE A 89 8.28 4.94 3.18
CA ILE A 89 8.17 6.12 4.06
C ILE A 89 7.16 7.08 3.44
N VAL A 90 7.32 7.40 2.15
CA VAL A 90 6.33 8.13 1.35
C VAL A 90 5.53 7.13 0.53
N PRO A 91 4.20 7.06 0.67
CA PRO A 91 3.38 6.11 -0.08
C PRO A 91 3.55 6.26 -1.60
N ALA A 92 3.59 5.15 -2.34
CA ALA A 92 3.68 5.17 -3.80
C ALA A 92 2.50 5.90 -4.47
N GLY A 93 1.37 5.98 -3.77
CA GLY A 93 0.21 6.75 -4.22
C GLY A 93 -0.71 5.99 -5.16
N SER A 94 -1.47 6.75 -5.94
CA SER A 94 -2.42 6.24 -6.94
C SER A 94 -1.80 6.27 -8.33
N LEU A 95 -2.27 5.38 -9.20
CA LEU A 95 -1.98 5.39 -10.62
C LEU A 95 -3.33 5.32 -11.35
N ASN A 96 -3.79 6.45 -11.87
CA ASN A 96 -5.09 6.60 -12.50
C ASN A 96 -4.99 7.06 -13.96
N SER A 97 -3.81 7.55 -14.37
CA SER A 97 -3.54 8.10 -15.70
C SER A 97 -2.08 7.92 -16.10
N ALA A 98 -1.76 8.16 -17.37
CA ALA A 98 -0.39 8.15 -17.87
C ALA A 98 0.48 9.21 -17.19
N ALA A 99 -0.09 10.36 -16.83
CA ALA A 99 0.63 11.43 -16.14
C ALA A 99 1.11 11.04 -14.74
N ASP A 100 0.41 10.13 -14.08
CA ASP A 100 0.79 9.65 -12.75
C ASP A 100 1.96 8.65 -12.80
N LEU A 101 2.20 8.03 -13.96
CA LEU A 101 3.09 6.87 -14.10
C LEU A 101 4.53 7.14 -13.67
N PRO A 102 5.22 8.22 -14.11
CA PRO A 102 6.61 8.47 -13.72
C PRO A 102 6.75 8.58 -12.19
N GLY A 103 5.97 9.44 -11.56
CA GLY A 103 6.03 9.64 -10.12
C GLY A 103 5.60 8.41 -9.30
N PHE A 104 4.68 7.60 -9.83
CA PHE A 104 4.29 6.34 -9.20
C PHE A 104 5.44 5.31 -9.23
N VAL A 105 6.13 5.17 -10.38
CA VAL A 105 7.25 4.25 -10.55
C VAL A 105 8.41 4.65 -9.65
N GLU A 106 8.81 5.92 -9.63
CA GLU A 106 9.89 6.44 -8.76
C GLU A 106 9.63 6.14 -7.27
N ARG A 107 8.40 6.36 -6.80
CA ARG A 107 8.06 6.07 -5.40
C ARG A 107 7.92 4.57 -5.12
N LEU A 108 7.49 3.77 -6.09
CA LEU A 108 7.29 2.34 -5.90
C LEU A 108 8.61 1.56 -5.90
N PHE A 109 9.55 1.94 -6.77
CA PHE A 109 10.87 1.34 -6.92
C PHE A 109 11.96 2.25 -6.33
N CYS A 110 11.68 2.83 -5.18
CA CYS A 110 12.59 3.72 -4.48
C CYS A 110 13.79 2.97 -3.85
N GLU A 111 14.80 3.73 -3.48
CA GLU A 111 15.98 3.22 -2.78
C GLU A 111 15.72 2.90 -1.31
N VAL A 112 16.66 2.20 -0.69
CA VAL A 112 16.53 1.68 0.67
C VAL A 112 16.25 2.75 1.72
N ASP A 113 16.72 3.97 1.52
CA ASP A 113 16.57 5.10 2.46
C ASP A 113 15.11 5.63 2.49
N HIS A 114 14.31 5.27 1.49
CA HIS A 114 12.89 5.57 1.41
C HIS A 114 11.99 4.41 1.86
N LEU A 115 12.59 3.34 2.38
CA LEU A 115 11.91 2.17 2.91
C LEU A 115 12.11 2.04 4.43
N GLN A 116 11.18 1.40 5.09
CA GLN A 116 11.24 1.13 6.52
C GLN A 116 10.63 -0.22 6.88
N VAL A 117 11.16 -0.85 7.91
CA VAL A 117 10.55 -2.06 8.48
C VAL A 117 9.58 -1.67 9.57
N LEU A 118 8.33 -2.10 9.47
CA LEU A 118 7.28 -1.87 10.46
C LEU A 118 6.69 -3.20 10.93
N CYS A 119 6.33 -3.30 12.21
CA CYS A 119 5.49 -4.40 12.68
C CYS A 119 4.04 -4.22 12.19
N GLU A 120 3.25 -5.28 12.18
CA GLU A 120 1.85 -5.25 11.72
C GLU A 120 1.06 -4.08 12.32
N LYS A 121 1.14 -3.89 13.65
CA LYS A 121 0.42 -2.82 14.35
C LYS A 121 0.82 -1.41 13.91
N CYS A 122 2.13 -1.17 13.73
CA CYS A 122 2.63 0.15 13.30
C CYS A 122 2.32 0.39 11.82
N HIS A 123 2.41 -0.65 10.98
CA HIS A 123 2.01 -0.60 9.57
C HIS A 123 0.53 -0.25 9.42
N ASP A 124 -0.36 -0.90 10.21
CA ASP A 124 -1.80 -0.60 10.18
C ASP A 124 -2.11 0.83 10.60
N LYS A 125 -1.43 1.33 11.64
CA LYS A 125 -1.56 2.74 12.07
C LYS A 125 -1.17 3.68 10.94
N LYS A 126 0.01 3.49 10.35
CA LYS A 126 0.49 4.32 9.24
C LYS A 126 -0.47 4.28 8.06
N THR A 127 -0.94 3.08 7.66
CA THR A 127 -1.89 2.93 6.55
C THR A 127 -3.20 3.70 6.79
N LYS A 128 -3.69 3.75 8.03
CA LYS A 128 -4.88 4.55 8.40
C LYS A 128 -4.61 6.05 8.28
N THR A 129 -3.46 6.51 8.76
CA THR A 129 -3.02 7.91 8.66
C THR A 129 -2.89 8.33 7.20
N ASP A 130 -2.15 7.57 6.38
CA ASP A 130 -1.96 7.84 4.95
C ASP A 130 -3.29 7.92 4.19
N LYS A 131 -4.27 7.07 4.54
CA LYS A 131 -5.62 7.12 3.96
C LYS A 131 -6.39 8.37 4.40
N HIS A 132 -6.27 8.74 5.67
CA HIS A 132 -6.95 9.92 6.21
C HIS A 132 -6.43 11.22 5.57
N GLU A 133 -5.13 11.37 5.45
CA GLU A 133 -4.48 12.51 4.79
C GLU A 133 -4.87 12.61 3.32
N LYS A 134 -4.91 11.49 2.61
CA LYS A 134 -5.37 11.46 1.21
C LYS A 134 -6.81 11.93 1.03
N ASN A 135 -7.69 11.60 1.99
CA ASN A 135 -9.10 11.99 1.95
C ASN A 135 -9.34 13.41 2.47
N ASN A 136 -8.39 14.00 3.23
CA ASN A 136 -8.48 15.35 3.78
C ASN A 136 -7.18 16.15 3.60
N PRO A 137 -6.89 16.62 2.37
CA PRO A 137 -5.62 17.31 2.05
C PRO A 137 -5.42 18.67 2.76
N LYS A 138 -6.43 19.18 3.48
CA LYS A 138 -6.31 20.41 4.28
C LYS A 138 -5.64 20.20 5.65
N ALA A 139 -5.54 18.97 6.14
CA ALA A 139 -4.94 18.66 7.44
C ALA A 139 -3.41 18.72 7.41
N SER A 140 -2.77 18.40 6.29
CA SER A 140 -1.31 18.33 6.14
C SER A 140 -0.58 19.67 6.04
N ARG A 141 -1.32 20.81 5.92
CA ARG A 141 -0.72 22.16 5.82
C ARG A 141 -0.45 22.85 7.16
N LYS A 142 -0.76 22.23 8.30
CA LYS A 142 -0.65 22.89 9.63
C LYS A 142 0.64 22.59 10.40
N GLU A 143 1.54 21.73 9.92
CA GLU A 143 2.77 21.36 10.65
C GLU A 143 4.08 21.93 10.07
N VAL A 144 4.01 22.94 9.19
CA VAL A 144 5.21 23.67 8.73
C VAL A 144 5.05 25.13 9.15
N ARG A 145 5.34 25.37 10.44
CA ARG A 145 5.70 26.71 10.98
C ARG A 145 6.64 26.53 12.15
#